data_ea5238412dd55381649dfc0b7000323d
#
_entry.id   ea5238412dd55381649dfc0b7000323d
#
_cell.length_a   1.000
_cell.length_b   1.000
_cell.length_c   1.000
_cell.angle_alpha   90.00
_cell.angle_beta   90.00
_cell.angle_gamma   90.00
#
_symmetry.space_group_name_H-M   'P 1'
#
loop_
_entity.id
_entity.type
_entity.pdbx_description
1 polymer ?
#
loop_
_entity_poly.entity_id
_entity_poly.type
_entity_poly.pdbx_seq_one_letter_code
_entity_poly.pdbx_strand_id
1 'polypeptide(L)'
;MDAGCDSPPSPPFLFKVYILNMYIYIMMKRYSLLYESSIYDYLVWEPTGKLQYIADELDKIPIDSSKLYRGMSEKEYNILKSTGRVTSKGKGNTRNIVGSYLASDFKLAARFALVNYRDAGEGIVVVIDKSKLPDLKNVDPGNYVTSYIPIESVTKIIDLKKL
;
A
#
# COMPACT_ATOMS: atom_id res chain seq x y z
N MET A 1 22.52 -2.15 -61.03
CA MET A 1 23.17 -1.56 -59.82
C MET A 1 22.20 -1.77 -58.70
N ASP A 2 22.35 -2.90 -57.99
CA ASP A 2 21.47 -3.25 -56.87
C ASP A 2 22.10 -2.74 -55.59
N ALA A 3 21.44 -1.75 -54.98
CA ALA A 3 21.82 -1.25 -53.66
C ALA A 3 21.30 -2.27 -52.63
N GLY A 4 22.22 -3.12 -52.14
CA GLY A 4 21.93 -4.03 -51.06
C GLY A 4 21.63 -3.22 -49.79
N CYS A 5 20.41 -3.34 -49.23
CA CYS A 5 20.08 -2.90 -47.92
C CYS A 5 20.71 -3.84 -46.88
N ASP A 6 21.90 -3.47 -46.40
CA ASP A 6 22.49 -4.16 -45.24
C ASP A 6 21.70 -3.85 -44.00
N SER A 7 20.99 -4.84 -43.47
CA SER A 7 20.34 -4.76 -42.16
C SER A 7 21.42 -4.62 -41.10
N PRO A 8 21.23 -3.76 -40.07
CA PRO A 8 22.21 -3.61 -39.01
C PRO A 8 22.40 -4.94 -38.26
N PRO A 9 23.65 -5.27 -37.86
CA PRO A 9 23.95 -6.51 -37.17
C PRO A 9 23.18 -6.61 -35.84
N SER A 10 22.61 -7.78 -35.58
CA SER A 10 21.93 -8.06 -34.33
C SER A 10 22.90 -7.89 -33.16
N PRO A 11 22.48 -7.28 -32.02
CA PRO A 11 23.36 -7.08 -30.88
C PRO A 11 23.90 -8.43 -30.38
N PRO A 12 25.17 -8.50 -29.98
CA PRO A 12 25.83 -9.75 -29.58
C PRO A 12 25.09 -10.37 -28.39
N PHE A 13 25.07 -11.71 -28.37
CA PHE A 13 24.36 -12.51 -27.34
C PHE A 13 24.65 -12.04 -25.89
N LEU A 14 25.88 -11.67 -25.58
CA LEU A 14 26.30 -11.11 -24.30
C LEU A 14 25.56 -9.82 -23.91
N PHE A 15 25.21 -8.98 -24.88
CA PHE A 15 24.46 -7.75 -24.64
C PHE A 15 23.00 -8.05 -24.27
N LYS A 16 22.39 -9.06 -24.89
CA LYS A 16 21.02 -9.51 -24.51
C LYS A 16 20.97 -10.12 -23.14
N VAL A 17 21.98 -10.88 -22.74
CA VAL A 17 22.10 -11.46 -21.39
C VAL A 17 22.30 -10.35 -20.34
N TYR A 18 23.11 -9.34 -20.64
CA TYR A 18 23.33 -8.20 -19.75
C TYR A 18 22.04 -7.39 -19.53
N ILE A 19 21.28 -7.10 -20.58
CA ILE A 19 19.99 -6.40 -20.47
C ILE A 19 18.98 -7.22 -19.67
N LEU A 20 18.90 -8.53 -19.91
CA LEU A 20 17.99 -9.41 -19.16
C LEU A 20 18.36 -9.46 -17.68
N ASN A 21 19.64 -9.57 -17.34
CA ASN A 21 20.12 -9.56 -15.95
C ASN A 21 19.87 -8.20 -15.27
N MET A 22 20.04 -7.10 -15.99
CA MET A 22 19.73 -5.76 -15.47
C MET A 22 18.23 -5.58 -15.25
N TYR A 23 17.40 -6.13 -16.15
CA TYR A 23 15.93 -6.10 -16.01
C TYR A 23 15.48 -6.94 -14.80
N ILE A 24 16.03 -8.15 -14.63
CA ILE A 24 15.78 -9.01 -13.48
C ILE A 24 16.24 -8.32 -12.19
N TYR A 25 17.43 -7.70 -12.18
CA TYR A 25 17.94 -6.96 -11.03
C TYR A 25 17.05 -5.77 -10.66
N ILE A 26 16.57 -5.00 -11.63
CA ILE A 26 15.66 -3.88 -11.43
C ILE A 26 14.30 -4.39 -10.89
N MET A 27 13.81 -5.49 -11.45
CA MET A 27 12.57 -6.12 -10.96
C MET A 27 12.75 -6.67 -9.55
N MET A 28 13.84 -7.39 -9.27
CA MET A 28 14.13 -7.89 -7.91
C MET A 28 14.31 -6.74 -6.91
N LYS A 29 14.97 -5.65 -7.31
CA LYS A 29 15.11 -4.45 -6.47
C LYS A 29 13.76 -3.75 -6.24
N ARG A 30 12.86 -3.73 -7.22
CA ARG A 30 11.48 -3.27 -7.04
C ARG A 30 10.69 -4.19 -6.10
N TYR A 31 10.87 -5.51 -6.18
CA TYR A 31 10.22 -6.47 -5.28
C TYR A 31 10.82 -6.41 -3.86
N SER A 32 12.13 -6.25 -3.70
CA SER A 32 12.73 -6.08 -2.36
C SER A 32 12.36 -4.74 -1.73
N LEU A 33 12.23 -3.67 -2.52
CA LEU A 33 11.72 -2.37 -2.05
C LEU A 33 10.28 -2.45 -1.54
N LEU A 34 9.47 -3.40 -2.01
CA LEU A 34 8.13 -3.64 -1.46
C LEU A 34 8.15 -4.27 -0.06
N TYR A 35 9.25 -4.93 0.32
CA TYR A 35 9.40 -5.56 1.63
C TYR A 35 10.18 -4.70 2.65
N GLU A 36 10.96 -3.74 2.18
CA GLU A 36 11.80 -2.86 3.00
C GLU A 36 11.47 -1.37 2.81
N SER A 37 10.32 -1.06 2.17
CA SER A 37 9.94 0.34 1.95
C SER A 37 9.74 1.05 3.29
N SER A 38 10.34 2.21 3.42
CA SER A 38 10.05 3.13 4.50
C SER A 38 8.70 3.81 4.27
N ILE A 39 8.03 4.23 5.35
CA ILE A 39 6.83 5.07 5.24
C ILE A 39 7.13 6.36 4.47
N TYR A 40 8.37 6.84 4.54
CA TYR A 40 8.83 8.05 3.83
C TYR A 40 8.77 7.90 2.30
N ASP A 41 8.92 6.69 1.78
CA ASP A 41 8.81 6.41 0.33
C ASP A 41 7.39 6.65 -0.21
N TYR A 42 6.41 6.64 0.67
CA TYR A 42 5.01 6.89 0.35
C TYR A 42 4.58 8.34 0.60
N LEU A 43 5.38 9.15 1.30
CA LEU A 43 5.02 10.52 1.60
C LEU A 43 5.46 11.45 0.46
N VAL A 44 4.58 12.35 0.06
CA VAL A 44 4.86 13.41 -0.92
C VAL A 44 5.25 14.74 -0.24
N TRP A 45 5.47 14.70 1.08
CA TRP A 45 5.92 15.83 1.89
C TRP A 45 6.88 15.33 2.97
N GLU A 46 7.73 16.21 3.46
CA GLU A 46 8.60 15.92 4.60
C GLU A 46 7.85 16.18 5.91
N PRO A 47 7.59 15.17 6.74
CA PRO A 47 6.99 15.37 8.04
C PRO A 47 8.00 16.04 8.99
N THR A 48 7.52 16.92 9.85
CA THR A 48 8.32 17.63 10.86
C THR A 48 7.70 17.52 12.24
N GLY A 49 8.52 17.68 13.29
CA GLY A 49 8.03 17.71 14.68
C GLY A 49 7.30 16.42 15.06
N LYS A 50 6.09 16.55 15.61
CA LYS A 50 5.30 15.38 16.04
C LYS A 50 4.96 14.43 14.90
N LEU A 51 4.72 14.94 13.68
CA LEU A 51 4.44 14.10 12.51
C LEU A 51 5.63 13.21 12.14
N GLN A 52 6.83 13.74 12.24
CA GLN A 52 8.05 12.96 12.01
C GLN A 52 8.18 11.85 13.05
N TYR A 53 8.00 12.19 14.33
CA TYR A 53 8.04 11.19 15.41
C TYR A 53 7.03 10.05 15.18
N ILE A 54 5.78 10.39 14.81
CA ILE A 54 4.76 9.38 14.48
C ILE A 54 5.17 8.53 13.27
N ALA A 55 5.72 9.14 12.23
CA ALA A 55 6.21 8.42 11.06
C ALA A 55 7.34 7.45 11.43
N ASP A 56 8.29 7.87 12.26
CA ASP A 56 9.39 7.01 12.76
C ASP A 56 8.85 5.82 13.57
N GLU A 57 7.85 6.03 14.43
CA GLU A 57 7.22 4.95 15.18
C GLU A 57 6.46 3.96 14.28
N LEU A 58 5.75 4.46 13.28
CA LEU A 58 5.06 3.62 12.30
C LEU A 58 6.07 2.82 11.45
N ASP A 59 7.22 3.40 11.15
CA ASP A 59 8.25 2.75 10.34
C ASP A 59 8.88 1.53 11.03
N LYS A 60 8.88 1.50 12.36
CA LYS A 60 9.39 0.39 13.18
C LYS A 60 8.43 -0.81 13.26
N ILE A 61 7.16 -0.64 12.85
CA ILE A 61 6.17 -1.70 12.96
C ILE A 61 6.42 -2.77 11.88
N PRO A 62 6.64 -4.03 12.29
CA PRO A 62 6.90 -5.11 11.34
C PRO A 62 5.67 -5.39 10.48
N ILE A 63 5.92 -5.69 9.21
CA ILE A 63 4.89 -6.12 8.27
C ILE A 63 4.59 -7.59 8.48
N ASP A 64 3.32 -7.93 8.69
CA ASP A 64 2.83 -9.32 8.73
C ASP A 64 2.08 -9.63 7.42
N SER A 65 2.68 -10.44 6.56
CA SER A 65 2.11 -10.81 5.26
C SER A 65 0.79 -11.59 5.35
N SER A 66 0.45 -12.13 6.53
CA SER A 66 -0.84 -12.81 6.78
C SER A 66 -1.99 -11.83 7.00
N LYS A 67 -1.70 -10.55 7.21
CA LYS A 67 -2.67 -9.50 7.52
C LYS A 67 -2.88 -8.56 6.34
N LEU A 68 -3.97 -7.81 6.43
CA LEU A 68 -4.23 -6.64 5.61
C LEU A 68 -4.34 -5.41 6.50
N TYR A 69 -4.12 -4.26 5.92
CA TYR A 69 -4.04 -3.00 6.63
C TYR A 69 -4.92 -1.94 5.96
N ARG A 70 -5.50 -1.06 6.77
CA ARG A 70 -6.20 0.12 6.27
C ARG A 70 -5.94 1.31 7.16
N GLY A 71 -5.47 2.39 6.53
CA GLY A 71 -5.46 3.72 7.15
C GLY A 71 -6.82 4.39 6.98
N MET A 72 -7.36 4.95 8.04
CA MET A 72 -8.67 5.61 8.05
C MET A 72 -8.70 6.81 8.99
N SER A 73 -9.71 7.67 8.82
CA SER A 73 -10.01 8.73 9.77
C SER A 73 -10.71 8.17 11.02
N GLU A 74 -10.69 8.92 12.12
CA GLU A 74 -11.44 8.56 13.33
C GLU A 74 -12.96 8.47 13.04
N LYS A 75 -13.48 9.33 12.19
CA LYS A 75 -14.87 9.28 11.75
C LYS A 75 -15.23 7.95 11.08
N GLU A 76 -14.39 7.46 10.18
CA GLU A 76 -14.59 6.16 9.51
C GLU A 76 -14.51 5.01 10.52
N TYR A 77 -13.55 5.08 11.44
CA TYR A 77 -13.42 4.09 12.51
C TYR A 77 -14.61 4.08 13.47
N ASN A 78 -15.16 5.24 13.80
CA ASN A 78 -16.37 5.34 14.65
C ASN A 78 -17.60 4.75 13.94
N ILE A 79 -17.73 4.88 12.62
CA ILE A 79 -18.76 4.18 11.85
C ILE A 79 -18.56 2.67 11.96
N LEU A 80 -17.32 2.16 11.79
CA LEU A 80 -17.01 0.74 11.96
C LEU A 80 -17.43 0.23 13.35
N LYS A 81 -17.11 0.96 14.40
CA LYS A 81 -17.49 0.61 15.78
C LYS A 81 -19.00 0.61 16.02
N SER A 82 -19.70 1.62 15.53
CA SER A 82 -21.14 1.80 15.81
C SER A 82 -22.02 0.90 14.95
N THR A 83 -21.61 0.58 13.72
CA THR A 83 -22.41 -0.20 12.77
C THR A 83 -21.92 -1.64 12.61
N GLY A 84 -20.77 -2.00 13.21
CA GLY A 84 -20.12 -3.29 13.06
C GLY A 84 -19.47 -3.51 11.68
N ARG A 85 -19.57 -2.53 10.77
CA ARG A 85 -18.98 -2.62 9.43
C ARG A 85 -18.69 -1.26 8.84
N VAL A 86 -17.70 -1.19 7.94
CA VAL A 86 -17.46 0.01 7.12
C VAL A 86 -17.42 -0.35 5.65
N THR A 87 -18.09 0.48 4.86
CA THR A 87 -18.03 0.45 3.40
C THR A 87 -17.55 1.83 2.94
N SER A 88 -16.41 1.91 2.29
CA SER A 88 -16.00 3.18 1.70
C SER A 88 -16.41 3.22 0.23
N LYS A 89 -17.16 4.25 -0.13
CA LYS A 89 -17.31 4.62 -1.54
C LYS A 89 -16.01 5.32 -1.93
N GLY A 90 -15.13 4.60 -2.63
CA GLY A 90 -13.86 5.17 -3.09
C GLY A 90 -14.10 6.42 -3.92
N LYS A 91 -13.67 7.57 -3.41
CA LYS A 91 -13.54 8.83 -4.17
C LYS A 91 -12.16 8.89 -4.84
N GLY A 92 -11.64 7.79 -5.32
CA GLY A 92 -10.36 7.74 -6.01
C GLY A 92 -10.56 7.50 -7.51
N ASN A 93 -9.55 7.80 -8.30
CA ASN A 93 -9.47 7.62 -9.76
C ASN A 93 -9.67 6.17 -10.27
N THR A 94 -10.01 5.24 -9.41
CA THR A 94 -10.33 3.86 -9.72
C THR A 94 -11.80 3.77 -10.10
N ARG A 95 -12.03 3.87 -11.38
CA ARG A 95 -13.33 3.81 -12.04
C ARG A 95 -14.13 2.60 -11.52
N ASN A 96 -15.26 2.88 -10.86
CA ASN A 96 -16.35 1.92 -10.58
C ASN A 96 -16.10 0.77 -9.59
N ILE A 97 -15.06 0.79 -8.77
CA ILE A 97 -14.93 -0.19 -7.70
C ILE A 97 -15.64 0.32 -6.45
N VAL A 98 -16.79 -0.27 -6.15
CA VAL A 98 -17.49 -0.06 -4.88
C VAL A 98 -16.91 -1.03 -3.87
N GLY A 99 -16.33 -0.52 -2.78
CA GLY A 99 -15.77 -1.36 -1.73
C GLY A 99 -14.69 -0.68 -0.91
N SER A 100 -14.21 -1.40 0.08
CA SER A 100 -13.13 -0.95 0.97
C SER A 100 -11.78 -1.43 0.45
N TYR A 101 -10.88 -0.49 0.20
CA TYR A 101 -9.50 -0.78 -0.19
C TYR A 101 -8.66 -1.15 1.02
N LEU A 102 -7.81 -2.16 0.83
CA LEU A 102 -6.91 -2.70 1.82
C LEU A 102 -5.52 -2.87 1.19
N ALA A 103 -4.47 -2.67 1.98
CA ALA A 103 -3.10 -2.92 1.57
C ALA A 103 -2.51 -4.12 2.30
N SER A 104 -1.69 -4.91 1.62
CA SER A 104 -0.83 -5.90 2.28
C SER A 104 0.42 -5.26 2.87
N ASP A 105 0.76 -4.05 2.44
CA ASP A 105 1.84 -3.26 2.99
C ASP A 105 1.31 -2.32 4.07
N PHE A 106 1.80 -2.51 5.30
CA PHE A 106 1.48 -1.65 6.45
C PHE A 106 1.84 -0.18 6.19
N LYS A 107 2.99 0.08 5.57
CA LYS A 107 3.49 1.45 5.34
C LYS A 107 2.56 2.24 4.40
N LEU A 108 2.03 1.56 3.38
CA LEU A 108 1.05 2.17 2.49
C LEU A 108 -0.24 2.55 3.23
N ALA A 109 -0.75 1.67 4.09
CA ALA A 109 -1.93 1.96 4.91
C ALA A 109 -1.64 3.08 5.92
N ALA A 110 -0.49 3.04 6.58
CA ALA A 110 -0.05 4.03 7.56
C ALA A 110 0.06 5.43 6.95
N ARG A 111 0.51 5.55 5.69
CA ARG A 111 0.49 6.82 4.95
C ARG A 111 -0.88 7.49 4.98
N PHE A 112 -1.95 6.73 4.70
CA PHE A 112 -3.31 7.31 4.68
C PHE A 112 -3.74 7.78 6.07
N ALA A 113 -3.41 7.04 7.12
CA ALA A 113 -3.66 7.47 8.49
C ALA A 113 -2.85 8.72 8.85
N LEU A 114 -1.59 8.81 8.42
CA LEU A 114 -0.72 9.96 8.67
C LEU A 114 -1.20 11.22 7.93
N VAL A 115 -1.74 11.08 6.71
CA VAL A 115 -2.40 12.19 6.00
C VAL A 115 -3.60 12.71 6.79
N ASN A 116 -4.47 11.81 7.26
CA ASN A 116 -5.61 12.20 8.10
C ASN A 116 -5.15 12.89 9.40
N TYR A 117 -4.08 12.39 10.02
CA TYR A 117 -3.52 13.00 11.22
C TYR A 117 -2.97 14.40 10.95
N ARG A 118 -2.25 14.59 9.84
CA ARG A 118 -1.76 15.91 9.42
C ARG A 118 -2.89 16.91 9.19
N ASP A 119 -3.95 16.46 8.51
CA ASP A 119 -5.01 17.36 8.04
C ASP A 119 -6.09 17.62 9.12
N ALA A 120 -6.33 16.66 10.03
CA ALA A 120 -7.39 16.73 11.03
C ALA A 120 -6.95 16.39 12.46
N GLY A 121 -5.69 16.08 12.69
CA GLY A 121 -5.19 15.62 14.00
C GLY A 121 -5.66 14.21 14.38
N GLU A 122 -6.16 13.43 13.43
CA GLU A 122 -6.80 12.13 13.65
C GLU A 122 -6.38 11.14 12.58
N GLY A 123 -5.86 10.00 12.99
CA GLY A 123 -5.47 8.96 12.06
C GLY A 123 -5.41 7.61 12.76
N ILE A 124 -5.93 6.59 12.11
CA ILE A 124 -6.03 5.24 12.66
C ILE A 124 -5.59 4.24 11.59
N VAL A 125 -4.75 3.28 11.98
CA VAL A 125 -4.48 2.10 11.17
C VAL A 125 -5.16 0.90 11.83
N VAL A 126 -5.98 0.18 11.07
CA VAL A 126 -6.55 -1.09 11.49
C VAL A 126 -5.81 -2.25 10.83
N VAL A 127 -5.53 -3.27 11.63
CA VAL A 127 -4.93 -4.54 11.20
C VAL A 127 -6.04 -5.55 11.06
N ILE A 128 -6.13 -6.21 9.92
CA ILE A 128 -7.29 -6.99 9.50
C ILE A 128 -6.88 -8.42 9.19
N ASP A 129 -7.66 -9.37 9.70
CA ASP A 129 -7.53 -10.78 9.38
C ASP A 129 -8.19 -11.06 8.02
N LYS A 130 -7.39 -11.47 7.04
CA LYS A 130 -7.86 -11.80 5.67
C LYS A 130 -8.97 -12.87 5.66
N SER A 131 -8.89 -13.84 6.55
CA SER A 131 -9.80 -14.98 6.57
C SER A 131 -11.24 -14.61 6.95
N LYS A 132 -11.43 -13.45 7.56
CA LYS A 132 -12.72 -12.94 8.02
C LYS A 132 -13.35 -11.92 7.08
N LEU A 133 -12.73 -11.66 5.94
CA LEU A 133 -13.25 -10.72 4.96
C LEU A 133 -14.16 -11.40 3.95
N PRO A 134 -15.35 -10.86 3.67
CA PRO A 134 -16.18 -11.34 2.58
C PRO A 134 -15.57 -10.92 1.23
N ASP A 135 -15.76 -11.74 0.21
CA ASP A 135 -15.51 -11.44 -1.21
C ASP A 135 -14.19 -10.67 -1.51
N LEU A 136 -13.14 -10.98 -0.77
CA LEU A 136 -11.84 -10.34 -0.93
C LEU A 136 -11.27 -10.59 -2.34
N LYS A 137 -10.97 -9.51 -3.06
CA LYS A 137 -10.40 -9.52 -4.41
C LYS A 137 -9.05 -8.82 -4.41
N ASN A 138 -8.07 -9.43 -5.06
CA ASN A 138 -6.83 -8.75 -5.40
C ASN A 138 -7.09 -7.89 -6.65
N VAL A 139 -6.82 -6.60 -6.59
CA VAL A 139 -7.01 -5.65 -7.71
C VAL A 139 -5.70 -5.26 -8.35
N ASP A 140 -4.61 -5.22 -7.56
CA ASP A 140 -3.25 -4.94 -7.98
C ASP A 140 -2.29 -5.65 -7.01
N PRO A 141 -1.02 -5.89 -7.35
CA PRO A 141 -0.04 -6.44 -6.43
C PRO A 141 -0.02 -5.65 -5.11
N GLY A 142 -0.34 -6.31 -4.00
CA GLY A 142 -0.38 -5.70 -2.68
C GLY A 142 -1.66 -4.93 -2.33
N ASN A 143 -2.59 -4.75 -3.27
CA ASN A 143 -3.86 -4.05 -3.05
C ASN A 143 -5.06 -4.98 -3.20
N TYR A 144 -5.97 -4.86 -2.26
CA TYR A 144 -7.17 -5.70 -2.17
C TYR A 144 -8.42 -4.84 -2.01
N VAL A 145 -9.55 -5.39 -2.40
CA VAL A 145 -10.88 -4.80 -2.21
C VAL A 145 -11.82 -5.84 -1.63
N THR A 146 -12.63 -5.42 -0.68
CA THR A 146 -13.76 -6.18 -0.13
C THR A 146 -15.01 -5.29 -0.15
N SER A 147 -16.20 -5.87 -0.22
CA SER A 147 -17.44 -5.09 -0.20
C SER A 147 -17.60 -4.26 1.09
N TYR A 148 -17.16 -4.80 2.22
CA TYR A 148 -17.10 -4.09 3.50
C TYR A 148 -16.07 -4.74 4.43
N ILE A 149 -15.66 -4.02 5.47
CA ILE A 149 -14.80 -4.52 6.55
C ILE A 149 -15.69 -4.77 7.77
N PRO A 150 -15.85 -6.03 8.19
CA PRO A 150 -16.57 -6.33 9.43
C PRO A 150 -15.68 -6.08 10.66
N ILE A 151 -16.27 -5.62 11.76
CA ILE A 151 -15.51 -5.28 12.98
C ILE A 151 -14.78 -6.49 13.56
N GLU A 152 -15.34 -7.68 13.45
CA GLU A 152 -14.75 -8.94 13.90
C GLU A 152 -13.50 -9.36 13.09
N SER A 153 -13.26 -8.75 11.95
CA SER A 153 -12.01 -8.95 11.19
C SER A 153 -10.85 -8.12 11.74
N VAL A 154 -11.13 -7.08 12.54
CA VAL A 154 -10.10 -6.19 13.08
C VAL A 154 -9.41 -6.87 14.26
N THR A 155 -8.11 -7.10 14.14
CA THR A 155 -7.28 -7.76 15.17
C THR A 155 -6.47 -6.80 16.01
N LYS A 156 -6.15 -5.63 15.47
CA LYS A 156 -5.38 -4.58 16.16
C LYS A 156 -5.74 -3.20 15.62
N ILE A 157 -5.64 -2.22 16.47
CA ILE A 157 -5.86 -0.80 16.16
C ILE A 157 -4.64 -0.02 16.59
N ILE A 158 -4.15 0.84 15.70
CA ILE A 158 -3.04 1.76 15.96
C ILE A 158 -3.62 3.17 15.79
N ASP A 159 -3.80 3.84 16.91
CA ASP A 159 -4.31 5.21 17.00
C ASP A 159 -3.10 6.16 17.04
N LEU A 160 -2.95 7.00 16.02
CA LEU A 160 -1.82 7.91 15.89
C LEU A 160 -1.77 8.99 16.97
N LYS A 161 -2.89 9.26 17.63
CA LYS A 161 -2.94 10.20 18.78
C LYS A 161 -2.20 9.63 20.00
N LYS A 162 -2.04 8.31 20.06
CA LYS A 162 -1.45 7.60 21.20
C LYS A 162 0.03 7.24 20.98
N LEU A 163 0.55 7.54 19.84
CA LEU A 163 1.97 7.50 19.53
C LEU A 163 2.61 8.86 19.87
#